data_50bb085087b57b4c0a80a22787b2963f
#
_entry.id   50bb085087b57b4c0a80a22787b2963f
#
_cell.length_a   1.000
_cell.length_b   1.000
_cell.length_c   1.000
_cell.angle_alpha   90.00
_cell.angle_beta   90.00
_cell.angle_gamma   90.00
#
_symmetry.space_group_name_H-M   'P 1'
#
loop_
_entity.id
_entity.type
_entity.pdbx_description
1 polymer ?
#
loop_
_entity_poly.entity_id
_entity_poly.type
_entity_poly.pdbx_seq_one_letter_code
_entity_poly.pdbx_strand_id
1 'polypeptide(L)'
;MTETFDIAGYCRISVDEELDRDNVSIENQKAIIQDFVSRRFPGSSLTFYEDRDRSGYTFEQREGYQAMRKGLIQHQYDILVVKDFSRFSRRNSRGLVELEDLRDAGVRIISIGDNIDFPNDDDWLKIQFQFLINEMPVTDTSKKVKNVIRRRQADGKWLCAAPYGYIINKQKEFEVVPTEAEIVRKIFDLYNNQGWGYKKIANYLTEQGIPTPRMSEQMRKEAAGEPTSRKTKAAWAIVTVQGILDNDFYIGTFRQAKYTRAKINGKDVKRDEEEHIVIENHHQPIIDYRTFATTRALREKRSTAN
;
A
#
# COMPACT_ATOMS: atom_id res chain seq x y z
N MET A 1 -33.07 -35.12 19.81
CA MET A 1 -31.83 -34.53 20.31
C MET A 1 -31.42 -33.49 19.27
N THR A 2 -31.29 -32.23 19.65
CA THR A 2 -30.76 -31.20 18.76
C THR A 2 -29.28 -31.46 18.55
N GLU A 3 -28.86 -31.63 17.31
CA GLU A 3 -27.44 -31.74 16.98
C GLU A 3 -26.72 -30.46 17.43
N THR A 4 -25.63 -30.65 18.15
CA THR A 4 -24.76 -29.55 18.60
C THR A 4 -23.49 -29.53 17.76
N PHE A 5 -23.00 -28.35 17.40
CA PHE A 5 -21.85 -28.13 16.54
C PHE A 5 -20.83 -27.23 17.23
N ASP A 6 -19.56 -27.40 16.85
CA ASP A 6 -18.51 -26.44 17.17
C ASP A 6 -18.40 -25.45 16.01
N ILE A 7 -18.71 -24.17 16.27
CA ILE A 7 -18.88 -23.15 15.25
C ILE A 7 -17.79 -22.09 15.36
N ALA A 8 -17.14 -21.77 14.23
CA ALA A 8 -16.25 -20.63 14.09
C ALA A 8 -16.99 -19.45 13.43
N GLY A 9 -17.05 -18.32 14.11
CA GLY A 9 -17.55 -17.06 13.56
C GLY A 9 -16.38 -16.18 13.08
N TYR A 10 -16.37 -15.75 11.83
CA TYR A 10 -15.31 -14.89 11.30
C TYR A 10 -15.81 -13.48 10.97
N CYS A 11 -15.09 -12.49 11.50
CA CYS A 11 -15.37 -11.08 11.32
C CYS A 11 -14.16 -10.35 10.73
N ARG A 12 -14.38 -9.40 9.81
CA ARG A 12 -13.31 -8.61 9.22
C ARG A 12 -13.75 -7.17 8.92
N ILE A 13 -12.86 -6.23 9.20
CA ILE A 13 -12.99 -4.83 8.80
C ILE A 13 -11.70 -4.36 8.13
N SER A 14 -11.79 -3.48 7.12
CA SER A 14 -10.65 -2.79 6.51
C SER A 14 -10.60 -1.34 6.94
N VAL A 15 -9.41 -0.69 6.85
CA VAL A 15 -9.21 0.73 7.21
C VAL A 15 -10.21 1.65 6.51
N ASP A 16 -10.52 1.38 5.24
CA ASP A 16 -11.47 2.19 4.45
C ASP A 16 -12.92 2.06 4.95
N GLU A 17 -13.24 0.98 5.66
CA GLU A 17 -14.59 0.70 6.20
C GLU A 17 -14.78 1.24 7.62
N GLU A 18 -13.69 1.55 8.35
CA GLU A 18 -13.78 2.18 9.70
C GLU A 18 -14.33 3.61 9.66
N LEU A 19 -14.29 4.26 8.50
CA LEU A 19 -14.82 5.60 8.30
C LEU A 19 -16.37 5.63 8.18
N ASP A 20 -16.98 4.49 7.91
CA ASP A 20 -18.44 4.32 7.77
C ASP A 20 -19.04 3.80 9.10
N ARG A 21 -19.35 4.72 10.02
CA ARG A 21 -19.56 4.47 11.45
C ARG A 21 -20.76 3.58 11.85
N ASP A 22 -21.76 3.35 10.99
CA ASP A 22 -23.04 2.85 11.52
C ASP A 22 -23.39 1.38 11.24
N ASN A 23 -22.72 0.67 10.30
CA ASN A 23 -23.13 -0.71 9.96
C ASN A 23 -22.00 -1.75 9.76
N VAL A 24 -20.74 -1.40 9.96
CA VAL A 24 -19.59 -2.22 9.53
C VAL A 24 -18.72 -2.70 10.69
N SER A 25 -19.04 -2.36 11.94
CA SER A 25 -18.19 -2.71 13.08
C SER A 25 -18.07 -4.23 13.29
N ILE A 26 -16.95 -4.68 13.83
CA ILE A 26 -16.73 -6.08 14.23
C ILE A 26 -17.79 -6.51 15.24
N GLU A 27 -18.15 -5.63 16.17
CA GLU A 27 -19.15 -5.88 17.20
C GLU A 27 -20.53 -6.16 16.60
N ASN A 28 -20.93 -5.40 15.57
CA ASN A 28 -22.19 -5.64 14.85
C ASN A 28 -22.15 -6.98 14.09
N GLN A 29 -21.03 -7.32 13.46
CA GLN A 29 -20.87 -8.62 12.79
C GLN A 29 -20.99 -9.77 13.80
N LYS A 30 -20.32 -9.67 14.95
CA LYS A 30 -20.44 -10.65 16.04
C LYS A 30 -21.88 -10.79 16.54
N ALA A 31 -22.57 -9.68 16.76
CA ALA A 31 -23.97 -9.69 17.21
C ALA A 31 -24.91 -10.43 16.22
N ILE A 32 -24.75 -10.16 14.92
CA ILE A 32 -25.51 -10.82 13.86
C ILE A 32 -25.23 -12.34 13.85
N ILE A 33 -23.97 -12.74 13.92
CA ILE A 33 -23.56 -14.15 13.92
C ILE A 33 -24.07 -14.83 15.20
N GLN A 34 -23.91 -14.21 16.36
CA GLN A 34 -24.38 -14.76 17.63
C GLN A 34 -25.90 -14.99 17.64
N ASP A 35 -26.68 -14.00 17.16
CA ASP A 35 -28.14 -14.12 17.07
C ASP A 35 -28.53 -15.25 16.10
N PHE A 36 -27.88 -15.33 14.94
CA PHE A 36 -28.13 -16.41 13.97
C PHE A 36 -27.84 -17.80 14.56
N VAL A 37 -26.69 -17.99 15.19
CA VAL A 37 -26.26 -19.26 15.78
C VAL A 37 -27.20 -19.67 16.90
N SER A 38 -27.56 -18.73 17.80
CA SER A 38 -28.48 -19.00 18.91
C SER A 38 -29.85 -19.50 18.45
N ARG A 39 -30.35 -18.99 17.32
CA ARG A 39 -31.66 -19.40 16.78
C ARG A 39 -31.60 -20.68 15.98
N ARG A 40 -30.56 -20.88 15.17
CA ARG A 40 -30.49 -21.99 14.21
C ARG A 40 -29.80 -23.23 14.78
N PHE A 41 -28.88 -23.05 15.70
CA PHE A 41 -28.06 -24.10 16.31
C PHE A 41 -28.05 -24.00 17.84
N PRO A 42 -29.18 -24.13 18.50
CA PRO A 42 -29.27 -23.99 19.95
C PRO A 42 -28.41 -25.04 20.67
N GLY A 43 -27.60 -24.59 21.63
CA GLY A 43 -26.69 -25.45 22.38
C GLY A 43 -25.32 -25.70 21.74
N SER A 44 -25.07 -25.15 20.56
CA SER A 44 -23.76 -25.23 19.86
C SER A 44 -22.76 -24.22 20.45
N SER A 45 -21.46 -24.58 20.41
CA SER A 45 -20.39 -23.66 20.80
C SER A 45 -20.12 -22.63 19.69
N LEU A 46 -19.68 -21.42 20.06
CA LEU A 46 -19.30 -20.38 19.09
C LEU A 46 -18.01 -19.69 19.50
N THR A 47 -16.99 -19.80 18.67
CA THR A 47 -15.70 -19.12 18.85
C THR A 47 -15.52 -18.06 17.75
N PHE A 48 -15.16 -16.84 18.13
CA PHE A 48 -14.95 -15.75 17.18
C PHE A 48 -13.47 -15.55 16.82
N TYR A 49 -13.24 -15.31 15.54
CA TYR A 49 -11.98 -14.88 14.97
C TYR A 49 -12.16 -13.55 14.26
N GLU A 50 -11.20 -12.64 14.38
CA GLU A 50 -11.31 -11.32 13.79
C GLU A 50 -10.00 -10.84 13.19
N ASP A 51 -10.12 -10.08 12.10
CA ASP A 51 -9.01 -9.33 11.51
C ASP A 51 -9.43 -7.87 11.34
N ARG A 52 -8.67 -6.97 11.98
CA ARG A 52 -8.82 -5.51 11.87
C ARG A 52 -7.77 -4.98 10.91
N ASP A 53 -8.10 -3.93 10.18
CA ASP A 53 -7.20 -3.23 9.25
C ASP A 53 -6.58 -4.15 8.17
N ARG A 54 -7.29 -5.20 7.79
CA ARG A 54 -6.84 -6.15 6.77
C ARG A 54 -7.69 -6.13 5.52
N SER A 55 -7.01 -6.14 4.37
CA SER A 55 -7.68 -6.19 3.07
C SER A 55 -8.49 -7.47 2.89
N GLY A 56 -9.69 -7.35 2.35
CA GLY A 56 -10.49 -8.51 1.89
C GLY A 56 -9.92 -9.23 0.67
N TYR A 57 -8.82 -8.72 0.08
CA TYR A 57 -8.26 -9.19 -1.18
C TYR A 57 -7.23 -10.32 -1.03
N THR A 58 -6.57 -10.44 0.13
CA THR A 58 -5.57 -11.49 0.42
C THR A 58 -5.88 -12.19 1.74
N PHE A 59 -5.56 -13.49 1.84
CA PHE A 59 -5.71 -14.27 3.06
C PHE A 59 -4.44 -14.31 3.91
N GLU A 60 -3.27 -14.17 3.28
CA GLU A 60 -1.97 -14.43 3.89
C GLU A 60 -1.63 -13.49 5.05
N GLN A 61 -2.20 -12.29 5.05
CA GLN A 61 -1.96 -11.26 6.05
C GLN A 61 -3.00 -11.23 7.18
N ARG A 62 -3.94 -12.17 7.20
CA ARG A 62 -5.03 -12.26 8.16
C ARG A 62 -4.72 -13.30 9.21
N GLU A 63 -4.16 -12.87 10.33
CA GLU A 63 -3.75 -13.77 11.41
C GLU A 63 -4.93 -14.50 12.03
N GLY A 64 -6.04 -13.79 12.26
CA GLY A 64 -7.30 -14.38 12.74
C GLY A 64 -7.86 -15.42 11.79
N TYR A 65 -7.85 -15.12 10.47
CA TYR A 65 -8.28 -16.07 9.45
C TYR A 65 -7.39 -17.32 9.43
N GLN A 66 -6.07 -17.16 9.47
CA GLN A 66 -5.14 -18.29 9.46
C GLN A 66 -5.32 -19.20 10.68
N ALA A 67 -5.51 -18.62 11.85
CA ALA A 67 -5.78 -19.38 13.08
C ALA A 67 -7.10 -20.15 12.98
N MET A 68 -8.17 -19.50 12.53
CA MET A 68 -9.48 -20.12 12.29
C MET A 68 -9.37 -21.25 11.27
N ARG A 69 -8.74 -20.99 10.10
CA ARG A 69 -8.55 -21.99 9.03
C ARG A 69 -7.84 -23.25 9.53
N LYS A 70 -6.81 -23.06 10.34
CA LYS A 70 -6.10 -24.19 10.96
C LYS A 70 -7.04 -25.01 11.83
N GLY A 71 -7.88 -24.38 12.64
CA GLY A 71 -8.88 -25.06 13.47
C GLY A 71 -9.91 -25.82 12.65
N LEU A 72 -10.41 -25.22 11.54
CA LEU A 72 -11.34 -25.86 10.62
C LEU A 72 -10.74 -27.11 9.95
N ILE A 73 -9.52 -27.02 9.41
CA ILE A 73 -8.83 -28.15 8.77
C ILE A 73 -8.49 -29.26 9.78
N GLN A 74 -8.28 -28.92 11.05
CA GLN A 74 -8.04 -29.89 12.13
C GLN A 74 -9.34 -30.42 12.75
N HIS A 75 -10.51 -30.14 12.17
CA HIS A 75 -11.82 -30.55 12.66
C HIS A 75 -12.12 -30.13 14.12
N GLN A 76 -11.58 -28.97 14.54
CA GLN A 76 -11.95 -28.34 15.80
C GLN A 76 -13.29 -27.60 15.69
N TYR A 77 -13.71 -27.28 14.45
CA TYR A 77 -14.97 -26.64 14.11
C TYR A 77 -15.63 -27.34 12.96
N ASP A 78 -16.95 -27.51 13.04
CA ASP A 78 -17.79 -28.13 12.01
C ASP A 78 -18.31 -27.12 11.00
N ILE A 79 -18.56 -25.90 11.47
CA ILE A 79 -19.23 -24.83 10.71
C ILE A 79 -18.45 -23.56 10.79
N LEU A 80 -18.23 -22.91 9.64
CA LEU A 80 -17.80 -21.53 9.53
C LEU A 80 -19.01 -20.63 9.25
N VAL A 81 -19.22 -19.60 10.07
CA VAL A 81 -20.28 -18.60 9.87
C VAL A 81 -19.67 -17.22 9.64
N VAL A 82 -20.10 -16.56 8.56
CA VAL A 82 -19.74 -15.19 8.22
C VAL A 82 -21.00 -14.34 8.03
N LYS A 83 -20.90 -13.03 8.29
CA LYS A 83 -21.99 -12.10 8.01
C LYS A 83 -22.37 -12.10 6.54
N ASP A 84 -21.38 -11.97 5.67
CA ASP A 84 -21.48 -12.03 4.20
C ASP A 84 -20.12 -12.45 3.60
N PHE A 85 -20.11 -12.91 2.34
CA PHE A 85 -18.88 -13.38 1.68
C PHE A 85 -17.87 -12.27 1.43
N SER A 86 -18.25 -10.97 1.48
CA SER A 86 -17.28 -9.88 1.39
C SER A 86 -16.33 -9.84 2.60
N ARG A 87 -16.77 -10.40 3.75
CA ARG A 87 -15.93 -10.58 4.95
C ARG A 87 -14.95 -11.73 4.76
N PHE A 88 -15.40 -12.79 4.10
CA PHE A 88 -14.57 -13.95 3.77
C PHE A 88 -13.51 -13.60 2.70
N SER A 89 -13.94 -13.23 1.49
CA SER A 89 -13.03 -12.79 0.42
C SER A 89 -13.69 -11.78 -0.52
N ARG A 90 -12.88 -10.80 -0.98
CA ARG A 90 -13.27 -9.89 -2.08
C ARG A 90 -12.65 -10.29 -3.41
N ARG A 91 -11.80 -11.30 -3.45
CA ARG A 91 -11.19 -11.82 -4.66
C ARG A 91 -11.87 -13.11 -5.08
N ASN A 92 -12.58 -13.05 -6.21
CA ASN A 92 -13.38 -14.16 -6.74
C ASN A 92 -12.57 -15.47 -6.81
N SER A 93 -11.49 -15.50 -7.59
CA SER A 93 -10.73 -16.73 -7.83
C SER A 93 -10.17 -17.37 -6.56
N ARG A 94 -9.64 -16.60 -5.62
CA ARG A 94 -9.10 -17.13 -4.36
C ARG A 94 -10.17 -17.50 -3.35
N GLY A 95 -11.27 -16.75 -3.32
CA GLY A 95 -12.40 -17.06 -2.45
C GLY A 95 -13.05 -18.38 -2.83
N LEU A 96 -13.22 -18.64 -4.12
CA LEU A 96 -13.80 -19.91 -4.61
C LEU A 96 -12.90 -21.12 -4.32
N VAL A 97 -11.59 -21.01 -4.61
CA VAL A 97 -10.63 -22.09 -4.29
C VAL A 97 -10.62 -22.37 -2.79
N GLU A 98 -10.61 -21.34 -1.95
CA GLU A 98 -10.62 -21.51 -0.50
C GLU A 98 -11.92 -22.16 0.01
N LEU A 99 -13.08 -21.85 -0.60
CA LEU A 99 -14.34 -22.54 -0.27
C LEU A 99 -14.30 -24.00 -0.68
N GLU A 100 -13.69 -24.32 -1.82
CA GLU A 100 -13.51 -25.70 -2.26
C GLU A 100 -12.60 -26.47 -1.30
N ASP A 101 -11.47 -25.90 -0.92
CA ASP A 101 -10.55 -26.49 0.05
C ASP A 101 -11.23 -26.79 1.40
N LEU A 102 -12.01 -25.84 1.92
CA LEU A 102 -12.75 -26.03 3.18
C LEU A 102 -13.87 -27.06 3.04
N ARG A 103 -14.59 -27.07 1.93
CA ARG A 103 -15.60 -28.13 1.63
C ARG A 103 -14.95 -29.50 1.61
N ASP A 104 -13.83 -29.63 0.90
CA ASP A 104 -13.13 -30.91 0.76
C ASP A 104 -12.55 -31.41 2.10
N ALA A 105 -12.30 -30.46 3.03
CA ALA A 105 -12.01 -30.75 4.44
C ALA A 105 -13.27 -31.07 5.28
N GLY A 106 -14.46 -31.10 4.70
CA GLY A 106 -15.72 -31.42 5.40
C GLY A 106 -16.34 -30.28 6.18
N VAL A 107 -15.89 -29.02 5.96
CA VAL A 107 -16.40 -27.83 6.66
C VAL A 107 -17.65 -27.30 5.98
N ARG A 108 -18.71 -27.07 6.77
CA ARG A 108 -19.93 -26.37 6.34
C ARG A 108 -19.73 -24.87 6.49
N ILE A 109 -20.10 -24.07 5.48
CA ILE A 109 -19.88 -22.62 5.46
C ILE A 109 -21.21 -21.90 5.27
N ILE A 110 -21.54 -20.98 6.18
CA ILE A 110 -22.79 -20.23 6.15
C ILE A 110 -22.49 -18.75 6.01
N SER A 111 -23.04 -18.12 4.97
CA SER A 111 -23.07 -16.68 4.78
C SER A 111 -24.49 -16.15 5.04
N ILE A 112 -24.64 -15.39 6.13
CA ILE A 112 -25.99 -14.98 6.62
C ILE A 112 -26.61 -13.99 5.64
N GLY A 113 -25.91 -12.90 5.31
CA GLY A 113 -26.42 -11.83 4.46
C GLY A 113 -26.63 -12.24 3.00
N ASP A 114 -25.87 -13.20 2.52
CA ASP A 114 -26.02 -13.76 1.17
C ASP A 114 -27.07 -14.88 1.12
N ASN A 115 -27.56 -15.33 2.27
CA ASN A 115 -28.47 -16.47 2.43
C ASN A 115 -27.95 -17.73 1.71
N ILE A 116 -26.70 -18.11 2.05
CA ILE A 116 -26.00 -19.27 1.50
C ILE A 116 -25.58 -20.19 2.63
N ASP A 117 -25.79 -21.50 2.43
CA ASP A 117 -25.44 -22.60 3.33
C ASP A 117 -24.73 -23.69 2.50
N PHE A 118 -23.41 -23.62 2.46
CA PHE A 118 -22.56 -24.46 1.63
C PHE A 118 -21.95 -25.63 2.45
N PRO A 119 -21.82 -26.86 1.96
CA PRO A 119 -22.03 -27.22 0.55
C PRO A 119 -23.48 -27.62 0.24
N ASN A 120 -24.09 -26.89 -0.69
CA ASN A 120 -25.30 -27.30 -1.38
C ASN A 120 -25.04 -27.06 -2.88
N ASP A 121 -25.21 -28.07 -3.71
CA ASP A 121 -24.88 -27.97 -5.14
C ASP A 121 -25.68 -26.88 -5.87
N ASP A 122 -26.88 -26.60 -5.41
CA ASP A 122 -27.74 -25.54 -5.98
C ASP A 122 -27.21 -24.13 -5.69
N ASP A 123 -26.36 -23.96 -4.65
CA ASP A 123 -25.81 -22.67 -4.25
C ASP A 123 -24.50 -22.30 -4.97
N TRP A 124 -23.85 -23.25 -5.66
CA TRP A 124 -22.53 -23.03 -6.25
C TRP A 124 -22.50 -21.88 -7.27
N LEU A 125 -23.47 -21.86 -8.18
CA LEU A 125 -23.58 -20.78 -9.17
C LEU A 125 -23.86 -19.44 -8.48
N LYS A 126 -24.71 -19.40 -7.47
CA LYS A 126 -25.02 -18.22 -6.66
C LYS A 126 -23.78 -17.72 -5.93
N ILE A 127 -22.95 -18.62 -5.37
CA ILE A 127 -21.68 -18.30 -4.73
C ILE A 127 -20.73 -17.63 -5.72
N GLN A 128 -20.57 -18.18 -6.93
CA GLN A 128 -19.71 -17.61 -7.97
C GLN A 128 -20.15 -16.19 -8.34
N PHE A 129 -21.45 -15.95 -8.53
CA PHE A 129 -21.98 -14.61 -8.81
C PHE A 129 -21.75 -13.66 -7.63
N GLN A 130 -21.92 -14.10 -6.39
CA GLN A 130 -21.72 -13.26 -5.21
C GLN A 130 -20.26 -12.83 -5.09
N PHE A 131 -19.29 -13.72 -5.30
CA PHE A 131 -17.88 -13.35 -5.33
C PHE A 131 -17.53 -12.40 -6.49
N LEU A 132 -18.13 -12.58 -7.66
CA LEU A 132 -17.95 -11.67 -8.79
C LEU A 132 -18.47 -10.26 -8.46
N ILE A 133 -19.64 -10.15 -7.87
CA ILE A 133 -20.23 -8.88 -7.43
C ILE A 133 -19.34 -8.22 -6.37
N ASN A 134 -18.83 -8.97 -5.41
CA ASN A 134 -17.96 -8.47 -4.36
C ASN A 134 -16.58 -7.98 -4.87
N GLU A 135 -16.07 -8.52 -5.97
CA GLU A 135 -14.81 -8.09 -6.59
C GLU A 135 -14.97 -6.82 -7.47
N MET A 136 -16.12 -6.62 -8.09
CA MET A 136 -16.37 -5.50 -9.01
C MET A 136 -16.09 -4.11 -8.42
N PRO A 137 -16.54 -3.75 -7.20
CA PRO A 137 -16.29 -2.43 -6.63
C PRO A 137 -14.80 -2.13 -6.44
N VAL A 138 -14.00 -3.14 -6.06
CA VAL A 138 -12.55 -2.99 -5.81
C VAL A 138 -11.81 -2.72 -7.11
N THR A 139 -12.15 -3.43 -8.19
CA THR A 139 -11.52 -3.24 -9.52
C THR A 139 -11.94 -1.92 -10.15
N ASP A 140 -13.19 -1.54 -10.03
CA ASP A 140 -13.72 -0.27 -10.57
C ASP A 140 -13.13 0.94 -9.84
N THR A 141 -13.09 0.91 -8.51
CA THR A 141 -12.45 1.96 -7.70
C THR A 141 -10.97 2.09 -8.03
N SER A 142 -10.24 0.98 -8.19
CA SER A 142 -8.85 1.00 -8.61
C SER A 142 -8.65 1.65 -9.98
N LYS A 143 -9.51 1.36 -10.96
CA LYS A 143 -9.49 1.99 -12.29
C LYS A 143 -9.77 3.49 -12.20
N LYS A 144 -10.78 3.89 -11.44
CA LYS A 144 -11.15 5.32 -11.24
C LYS A 144 -9.99 6.09 -10.59
N VAL A 145 -9.40 5.56 -9.52
CA VAL A 145 -8.24 6.17 -8.84
C VAL A 145 -7.05 6.30 -9.81
N LYS A 146 -6.71 5.25 -10.57
CA LYS A 146 -5.63 5.31 -11.57
C LYS A 146 -5.89 6.38 -12.63
N ASN A 147 -7.12 6.53 -13.10
CA ASN A 147 -7.49 7.55 -14.09
C ASN A 147 -7.36 8.97 -13.51
N VAL A 148 -7.79 9.18 -12.27
CA VAL A 148 -7.62 10.47 -11.57
C VAL A 148 -6.15 10.80 -11.38
N ILE A 149 -5.32 9.83 -10.95
CA ILE A 149 -3.88 10.00 -10.81
C ILE A 149 -3.25 10.37 -12.15
N ARG A 150 -3.54 9.63 -13.21
CA ARG A 150 -3.01 9.91 -14.56
C ARG A 150 -3.39 11.31 -15.05
N ARG A 151 -4.64 11.71 -14.85
CA ARG A 151 -5.09 13.04 -15.23
C ARG A 151 -4.34 14.13 -14.47
N ARG A 152 -4.21 14.00 -13.15
CA ARG A 152 -3.45 14.95 -12.33
C ARG A 152 -1.98 15.02 -12.74
N GLN A 153 -1.36 13.88 -13.06
CA GLN A 153 0.02 13.84 -13.55
C GLN A 153 0.16 14.52 -14.92
N ALA A 154 -0.78 14.30 -15.84
CA ALA A 154 -0.82 14.98 -17.14
C ALA A 154 -1.02 16.50 -17.00
N ASP A 155 -1.80 16.93 -16.01
CA ASP A 155 -1.99 18.36 -15.66
C ASP A 155 -0.77 18.96 -14.94
N GLY A 156 0.36 18.26 -14.84
CA GLY A 156 1.57 18.74 -14.15
C GLY A 156 1.46 18.79 -12.64
N LYS A 157 0.45 18.17 -12.02
CA LYS A 157 0.26 18.18 -10.57
C LYS A 157 1.11 17.11 -9.89
N TRP A 158 1.96 17.55 -8.97
CA TRP A 158 2.77 16.63 -8.17
C TRP A 158 1.93 15.90 -7.11
N LEU A 159 2.14 14.59 -6.97
CA LEU A 159 1.36 13.73 -6.08
C LEU A 159 2.15 13.17 -4.90
N CYS A 160 3.45 13.47 -4.82
CA CYS A 160 4.35 12.95 -3.80
C CYS A 160 4.90 14.08 -2.92
N ALA A 161 5.73 13.74 -1.94
CA ALA A 161 6.53 14.74 -1.23
C ALA A 161 7.53 15.40 -2.19
N ALA A 162 7.83 16.69 -1.99
CA ALA A 162 8.84 17.39 -2.78
C ALA A 162 10.22 16.72 -2.61
N PRO A 163 11.05 16.65 -3.66
CA PRO A 163 12.43 16.24 -3.53
C PRO A 163 13.21 17.15 -2.57
N TYR A 164 14.25 16.60 -1.92
CA TYR A 164 15.13 17.37 -1.04
C TYR A 164 15.68 18.60 -1.77
N GLY A 165 15.66 19.76 -1.12
CA GLY A 165 15.97 21.05 -1.73
C GLY A 165 14.75 21.85 -2.17
N TYR A 166 13.55 21.25 -2.12
CA TYR A 166 12.29 21.90 -2.47
C TYR A 166 11.21 21.67 -1.44
N ILE A 167 10.26 22.58 -1.37
CA ILE A 167 8.97 22.45 -0.70
C ILE A 167 7.85 22.76 -1.69
N ILE A 168 6.64 22.31 -1.36
CA ILE A 168 5.43 22.70 -2.09
C ILE A 168 4.72 23.77 -1.27
N ASN A 169 4.58 24.95 -1.82
CA ASN A 169 3.93 26.07 -1.17
C ASN A 169 2.39 25.93 -1.16
N LYS A 170 1.69 26.90 -0.56
CA LYS A 170 0.22 26.89 -0.47
C LYS A 170 -0.47 26.97 -1.85
N GLN A 171 0.19 27.54 -2.85
CA GLN A 171 -0.25 27.62 -4.25
C GLN A 171 0.01 26.33 -5.02
N LYS A 172 0.61 25.32 -4.37
CA LYS A 172 1.03 24.04 -4.94
C LYS A 172 2.14 24.16 -5.99
N GLU A 173 2.97 25.17 -5.87
CA GLU A 173 4.17 25.37 -6.67
C GLU A 173 5.41 24.92 -5.90
N PHE A 174 6.48 24.59 -6.62
CA PHE A 174 7.75 24.22 -6.01
C PHE A 174 8.55 25.47 -5.67
N GLU A 175 8.98 25.54 -4.42
CA GLU A 175 9.83 26.59 -3.89
C GLU A 175 11.15 25.99 -3.41
N VAL A 176 12.27 26.63 -3.78
CA VAL A 176 13.62 26.18 -3.40
C VAL A 176 13.86 26.49 -1.93
N VAL A 177 14.33 25.50 -1.17
CA VAL A 177 14.83 25.68 0.20
C VAL A 177 16.34 25.99 0.12
N PRO A 178 16.77 27.23 0.39
CA PRO A 178 18.16 27.66 0.12
C PRO A 178 19.23 26.80 0.79
N THR A 179 19.03 26.46 2.06
CA THR A 179 19.98 25.64 2.85
C THR A 179 20.10 24.21 2.31
N GLU A 180 19.01 23.60 1.90
CA GLU A 180 19.01 22.27 1.31
C GLU A 180 19.56 22.29 -0.13
N ALA A 181 19.26 23.34 -0.88
CA ALA A 181 19.79 23.54 -2.24
C ALA A 181 21.31 23.66 -2.26
N GLU A 182 21.90 24.30 -1.25
CA GLU A 182 23.37 24.35 -1.09
C GLU A 182 23.95 22.95 -0.90
N ILE A 183 23.29 22.10 -0.11
CA ILE A 183 23.74 20.71 0.08
C ILE A 183 23.59 19.90 -1.21
N VAL A 184 22.51 20.10 -1.97
CA VAL A 184 22.35 19.46 -3.28
C VAL A 184 23.51 19.87 -4.22
N ARG A 185 23.80 21.17 -4.35
CA ARG A 185 24.94 21.65 -5.16
C ARG A 185 26.27 21.08 -4.70
N LYS A 186 26.48 20.98 -3.39
CA LYS A 186 27.68 20.38 -2.80
C LYS A 186 27.83 18.89 -3.14
N ILE A 187 26.74 18.13 -3.13
CA ILE A 187 26.75 16.72 -3.54
C ILE A 187 27.19 16.58 -4.99
N PHE A 188 26.67 17.42 -5.90
CA PHE A 188 27.06 17.41 -7.31
C PHE A 188 28.52 17.84 -7.48
N ASP A 189 29.00 18.83 -6.75
CA ASP A 189 30.41 19.27 -6.79
C ASP A 189 31.37 18.17 -6.33
N LEU A 190 31.10 17.56 -5.17
CA LEU A 190 31.90 16.46 -4.63
C LEU A 190 31.98 15.27 -5.60
N TYR A 191 30.90 15.00 -6.32
CA TYR A 191 30.86 13.91 -7.27
C TYR A 191 31.59 14.22 -8.58
N ASN A 192 31.29 15.41 -9.17
CA ASN A 192 31.80 15.80 -10.49
C ASN A 192 33.25 16.28 -10.47
N ASN A 193 33.59 17.16 -9.53
CA ASN A 193 34.86 17.86 -9.51
C ASN A 193 35.90 17.19 -8.63
N GLN A 194 35.47 16.59 -7.51
CA GLN A 194 36.39 15.91 -6.60
C GLN A 194 36.43 14.37 -6.80
N GLY A 195 35.60 13.85 -7.70
CA GLY A 195 35.60 12.43 -8.05
C GLY A 195 35.16 11.46 -6.95
N TRP A 196 34.44 11.96 -5.92
CA TRP A 196 34.03 11.12 -4.80
C TRP A 196 32.91 10.15 -5.19
N GLY A 197 32.96 8.93 -4.62
CA GLY A 197 31.89 7.97 -4.75
C GLY A 197 30.74 8.23 -3.77
N TYR A 198 29.58 7.65 -4.03
CA TYR A 198 28.35 7.82 -3.22
C TYR A 198 28.56 7.59 -1.72
N LYS A 199 29.30 6.52 -1.36
CA LYS A 199 29.60 6.14 0.02
C LYS A 199 30.41 7.24 0.74
N LYS A 200 31.47 7.75 0.05
CA LYS A 200 32.32 8.80 0.63
C LYS A 200 31.52 10.08 0.86
N ILE A 201 30.65 10.46 -0.07
CA ILE A 201 29.77 11.63 0.06
C ILE A 201 28.79 11.43 1.22
N ALA A 202 28.14 10.26 1.32
CA ALA A 202 27.17 9.97 2.39
C ALA A 202 27.83 10.02 3.78
N ASN A 203 29.01 9.43 3.93
CA ASN A 203 29.76 9.48 5.19
C ASN A 203 30.14 10.94 5.54
N TYR A 204 30.68 11.69 4.61
CA TYR A 204 31.02 13.10 4.81
C TYR A 204 29.83 13.93 5.29
N LEU A 205 28.66 13.81 4.64
CA LEU A 205 27.45 14.53 5.04
C LEU A 205 27.01 14.14 6.45
N THR A 206 27.18 12.87 6.81
CA THR A 206 26.87 12.36 8.16
C THR A 206 27.85 12.92 9.21
N GLU A 207 29.13 12.90 8.93
CA GLU A 207 30.19 13.42 9.80
C GLU A 207 30.08 14.93 10.03
N GLN A 208 29.64 15.67 9.02
CA GLN A 208 29.35 17.10 9.13
C GLN A 208 28.04 17.41 9.86
N GLY A 209 27.31 16.40 10.34
CA GLY A 209 26.04 16.60 11.04
C GLY A 209 24.92 17.19 10.16
N ILE A 210 25.03 17.09 8.84
CA ILE A 210 24.03 17.63 7.90
C ILE A 210 22.75 16.81 8.00
N PRO A 211 21.60 17.44 8.29
CA PRO A 211 20.34 16.72 8.41
C PRO A 211 19.99 15.94 7.14
N THR A 212 19.57 14.68 7.30
CA THR A 212 19.08 13.89 6.18
C THR A 212 17.78 14.49 5.62
N PRO A 213 17.36 14.19 4.38
CA PRO A 213 16.12 14.72 3.81
C PRO A 213 14.89 14.54 4.72
N ARG A 214 14.80 13.38 5.40
CA ARG A 214 13.70 13.11 6.34
C ARG A 214 13.81 13.92 7.64
N MET A 215 15.03 14.14 8.14
CA MET A 215 15.24 14.99 9.31
C MET A 215 14.89 16.44 8.98
N SER A 216 15.32 16.95 7.83
CA SER A 216 14.96 18.30 7.39
C SER A 216 13.45 18.48 7.25
N GLU A 217 12.75 17.51 6.67
CA GLU A 217 11.28 17.51 6.61
C GLU A 217 10.65 17.52 8.01
N GLN A 218 11.16 16.69 8.91
CA GLN A 218 10.68 16.63 10.29
C GLN A 218 10.89 17.96 11.01
N MET A 219 12.08 18.53 10.93
CA MET A 219 12.39 19.83 11.54
C MET A 219 11.47 20.94 11.04
N ARG A 220 11.13 20.94 9.74
CA ARG A 220 10.17 21.91 9.18
C ARG A 220 8.76 21.70 9.73
N LYS A 221 8.31 20.47 9.85
CA LYS A 221 6.99 20.13 10.43
C LYS A 221 6.89 20.52 11.89
N GLU A 222 7.93 20.21 12.67
CA GLU A 222 8.02 20.61 14.09
C GLU A 222 7.99 22.14 14.26
N ALA A 223 8.73 22.87 13.41
CA ALA A 223 8.70 24.32 13.40
C ALA A 223 7.33 24.89 13.01
N ALA A 224 6.55 24.17 12.21
CA ALA A 224 5.17 24.52 11.83
C ALA A 224 4.12 24.03 12.85
N GLY A 225 4.52 23.37 13.95
CA GLY A 225 3.60 22.82 14.95
C GLY A 225 2.83 21.58 14.48
N GLU A 226 3.29 20.91 13.42
CA GLU A 226 2.66 19.70 12.91
C GLU A 226 3.15 18.45 13.65
N PRO A 227 2.27 17.47 13.92
CA PRO A 227 2.67 16.22 14.60
C PRO A 227 3.61 15.40 13.74
N THR A 228 4.71 14.94 14.34
CA THR A 228 5.67 14.05 13.69
C THR A 228 5.75 12.72 14.44
N SER A 229 5.42 11.62 13.77
CA SER A 229 5.38 10.28 14.40
C SER A 229 6.52 9.33 13.95
N ARG A 230 7.34 9.73 12.97
CA ARG A 230 8.35 8.84 12.36
C ARG A 230 9.73 9.05 12.95
N LYS A 231 10.36 7.95 13.38
CA LYS A 231 11.78 7.96 13.75
C LYS A 231 12.63 8.20 12.50
N THR A 232 13.49 9.22 12.55
CA THR A 232 14.45 9.56 11.49
C THR A 232 15.85 9.04 11.84
N LYS A 233 16.65 8.72 10.82
CA LYS A 233 18.06 8.34 10.98
C LYS A 233 18.93 9.53 10.66
N ALA A 234 19.93 9.78 11.49
CA ALA A 234 20.91 10.86 11.30
C ALA A 234 21.92 10.58 10.18
N ALA A 235 22.15 9.29 9.87
CA ALA A 235 23.11 8.90 8.86
C ALA A 235 22.52 8.99 7.44
N TRP A 236 23.25 9.62 6.54
CA TRP A 236 22.94 9.65 5.11
C TRP A 236 23.11 8.27 4.48
N ALA A 237 22.09 7.81 3.78
CA ALA A 237 22.17 6.55 3.04
C ALA A 237 22.80 6.76 1.65
N ILE A 238 23.61 5.79 1.22
CA ILE A 238 24.23 5.77 -0.11
C ILE A 238 23.18 5.94 -1.22
N VAL A 239 22.06 5.22 -1.09
CA VAL A 239 20.94 5.29 -2.05
C VAL A 239 20.29 6.68 -2.12
N THR A 240 20.33 7.46 -1.04
CA THR A 240 19.82 8.85 -1.03
C THR A 240 20.71 9.75 -1.87
N VAL A 241 22.03 9.67 -1.69
CA VAL A 241 23.00 10.43 -2.50
C VAL A 241 22.91 10.04 -3.98
N GLN A 242 22.81 8.73 -4.26
CA GLN A 242 22.62 8.22 -5.61
C GLN A 242 21.32 8.75 -6.22
N GLY A 243 20.21 8.72 -5.46
CA GLY A 243 18.92 9.23 -5.91
C GLY A 243 18.93 10.73 -6.21
N ILE A 244 19.69 11.53 -5.46
CA ILE A 244 19.86 12.97 -5.72
C ILE A 244 20.62 13.18 -7.06
N LEU A 245 21.72 12.50 -7.25
CA LEU A 245 22.56 12.63 -8.47
C LEU A 245 21.86 12.07 -9.74
N ASP A 246 20.82 11.27 -9.58
CA ASP A 246 20.07 10.65 -10.70
C ASP A 246 18.75 11.38 -11.02
N ASN A 247 18.39 12.36 -10.25
CA ASN A 247 17.08 12.98 -10.37
C ASN A 247 17.11 14.22 -11.25
N ASP A 248 16.53 14.12 -12.42
CA ASP A 248 16.39 15.25 -13.38
C ASP A 248 15.45 16.38 -12.87
N PHE A 249 14.78 16.18 -11.75
CA PHE A 249 14.03 17.23 -11.08
C PHE A 249 14.91 18.45 -10.72
N TYR A 250 16.16 18.22 -10.37
CA TYR A 250 17.09 19.29 -10.00
C TYR A 250 17.46 20.24 -11.15
N ILE A 251 17.21 19.85 -12.39
CA ILE A 251 17.37 20.73 -13.57
C ILE A 251 16.04 21.34 -14.04
N GLY A 252 15.00 21.30 -13.20
CA GLY A 252 13.68 21.85 -13.53
C GLY A 252 12.79 20.92 -14.35
N THR A 253 13.16 19.66 -14.53
CA THR A 253 12.36 18.66 -15.25
C THR A 253 11.41 17.94 -14.32
N PHE A 254 10.12 18.09 -14.57
CA PHE A 254 9.08 17.32 -13.90
C PHE A 254 8.91 15.99 -14.60
N ARG A 255 9.18 14.88 -13.92
CA ARG A 255 9.02 13.53 -14.47
C ARG A 255 8.23 12.64 -13.54
N GLN A 256 7.06 12.19 -14.00
CA GLN A 256 6.17 11.28 -13.27
C GLN A 256 5.81 10.04 -14.09
N ALA A 257 4.96 9.18 -13.52
CA ALA A 257 4.54 7.92 -14.11
C ALA A 257 5.67 6.92 -14.38
N LYS A 258 6.80 7.02 -13.63
CA LYS A 258 7.97 6.10 -13.74
C LYS A 258 7.62 4.64 -13.44
N TYR A 259 6.58 4.41 -12.62
CA TYR A 259 6.16 3.08 -12.19
C TYR A 259 4.67 2.88 -12.38
N THR A 260 4.27 1.64 -12.57
CA THR A 260 2.88 1.20 -12.58
C THR A 260 2.70 -0.04 -11.72
N ARG A 261 1.47 -0.27 -11.27
CA ARG A 261 1.09 -1.50 -10.55
C ARG A 261 -0.02 -2.17 -11.32
N ALA A 262 0.29 -3.30 -11.96
CA ALA A 262 -0.65 -4.02 -12.81
C ALA A 262 -1.79 -4.68 -12.01
N LYS A 263 -1.46 -5.22 -10.83
CA LYS A 263 -2.41 -5.94 -9.96
C LYS A 263 -2.56 -5.22 -8.62
N ILE A 264 -3.74 -5.29 -8.02
CA ILE A 264 -3.98 -4.82 -6.66
C ILE A 264 -3.04 -5.59 -5.71
N ASN A 265 -2.33 -4.86 -4.85
CA ASN A 265 -1.26 -5.40 -3.97
C ASN A 265 -0.10 -6.08 -4.71
N GLY A 266 0.03 -5.86 -6.03
CA GLY A 266 1.17 -6.32 -6.82
C GLY A 266 2.43 -5.48 -6.58
N LYS A 267 3.55 -5.93 -7.13
CA LYS A 267 4.81 -5.17 -7.15
C LYS A 267 4.71 -4.01 -8.13
N ASP A 268 5.41 -2.92 -7.83
CA ASP A 268 5.60 -1.83 -8.77
C ASP A 268 6.50 -2.30 -9.92
N VAL A 269 6.08 -2.02 -11.15
CA VAL A 269 6.81 -2.32 -12.38
C VAL A 269 7.27 -1.01 -12.98
N LYS A 270 8.55 -0.90 -13.32
CA LYS A 270 9.09 0.27 -14.01
C LYS A 270 8.48 0.34 -15.42
N ARG A 271 8.08 1.53 -15.83
CA ARG A 271 7.61 1.81 -17.19
C ARG A 271 8.79 2.16 -18.09
N ASP A 272 8.59 2.01 -19.38
CA ASP A 272 9.51 2.51 -20.37
C ASP A 272 9.54 4.05 -20.33
N GLU A 273 10.70 4.63 -20.67
CA GLU A 273 10.90 6.08 -20.56
C GLU A 273 9.93 6.88 -21.44
N GLU A 274 9.49 6.31 -22.55
CA GLU A 274 8.50 6.89 -23.46
C GLU A 274 7.11 7.02 -22.84
N GLU A 275 6.79 6.20 -21.84
CA GLU A 275 5.52 6.26 -21.10
C GLU A 275 5.54 7.26 -19.94
N HIS A 276 6.71 7.86 -19.64
CA HIS A 276 6.82 8.85 -18.58
C HIS A 276 6.15 10.16 -19.00
N ILE A 277 5.54 10.83 -18.04
CA ILE A 277 5.04 12.20 -18.22
C ILE A 277 6.19 13.13 -17.88
N VAL A 278 6.68 13.86 -18.89
CA VAL A 278 7.84 14.75 -18.75
C VAL A 278 7.42 16.17 -19.14
N ILE A 279 7.68 17.13 -18.25
CA ILE A 279 7.49 18.56 -18.51
C ILE A 279 8.81 19.26 -18.18
N GLU A 280 9.44 19.82 -19.18
CA GLU A 280 10.69 20.58 -19.04
C GLU A 280 10.40 21.98 -18.53
N ASN A 281 11.38 22.61 -17.86
CA ASN A 281 11.28 23.96 -17.31
C ASN A 281 10.04 24.18 -16.43
N HIS A 282 9.62 23.16 -15.70
CA HIS A 282 8.42 23.18 -14.87
C HIS A 282 8.61 24.05 -13.60
N HIS A 283 9.80 24.09 -13.04
CA HIS A 283 10.11 24.79 -11.80
C HIS A 283 11.54 25.31 -11.80
N GLN A 284 11.88 26.15 -10.82
CA GLN A 284 13.23 26.72 -10.70
C GLN A 284 14.26 25.61 -10.46
N PRO A 285 15.30 25.47 -11.31
CA PRO A 285 16.35 24.48 -11.13
C PRO A 285 17.30 24.85 -9.99
N ILE A 286 17.81 23.84 -9.28
CA ILE A 286 18.92 23.98 -8.31
C ILE A 286 20.26 23.78 -9.00
N ILE A 287 20.30 22.90 -10.00
CA ILE A 287 21.48 22.52 -10.77
C ILE A 287 21.28 22.90 -12.23
N ASP A 288 22.32 23.38 -12.89
CA ASP A 288 22.28 23.61 -14.34
C ASP A 288 22.41 22.31 -15.13
N TYR A 289 21.93 22.34 -16.37
CA TYR A 289 21.93 21.18 -17.26
C TYR A 289 23.33 20.62 -17.52
N ARG A 290 24.36 21.48 -17.64
CA ARG A 290 25.75 21.07 -17.92
C ARG A 290 26.31 20.24 -16.75
N THR A 291 26.11 20.70 -15.53
CA THR A 291 26.51 19.99 -14.30
C THR A 291 25.83 18.63 -14.22
N PHE A 292 24.53 18.55 -14.49
CA PHE A 292 23.78 17.29 -14.50
C PHE A 292 24.24 16.33 -15.60
N ALA A 293 24.44 16.83 -16.82
CA ALA A 293 24.94 16.03 -17.95
C ALA A 293 26.34 15.44 -17.66
N THR A 294 27.22 16.22 -17.04
CA THR A 294 28.53 15.75 -16.57
C THR A 294 28.40 14.60 -15.57
N THR A 295 27.45 14.74 -14.62
CA THR A 295 27.18 13.68 -13.65
C THR A 295 26.72 12.39 -14.33
N ARG A 296 25.81 12.47 -15.30
CA ARG A 296 25.33 11.31 -16.06
C ARG A 296 26.47 10.62 -16.81
N ALA A 297 27.29 11.35 -17.55
CA ALA A 297 28.44 10.81 -18.28
C ALA A 297 29.45 10.10 -17.35
N LEU A 298 29.74 10.69 -16.17
CA LEU A 298 30.62 10.08 -15.18
C LEU A 298 30.03 8.79 -14.60
N ARG A 299 28.72 8.74 -14.39
CA ARG A 299 28.03 7.54 -13.89
C ARG A 299 28.05 6.40 -14.91
N GLU A 300 27.75 6.70 -16.17
CA GLU A 300 27.83 5.72 -17.26
C GLU A 300 29.23 5.14 -17.38
N LYS A 301 30.25 6.00 -17.38
CA LYS A 301 31.67 5.56 -17.44
C LYS A 301 32.04 4.66 -16.24
N ARG A 302 31.56 4.96 -15.04
CA ARG A 302 31.83 4.13 -13.83
C ARG A 302 31.05 2.83 -13.80
N SER A 303 29.85 2.78 -14.42
CA SER A 303 29.05 1.57 -14.53
C SER A 303 29.60 0.57 -15.52
N THR A 304 30.26 1.04 -16.59
CA THR A 304 30.90 0.17 -17.62
C THR A 304 32.28 -0.30 -17.20
N ALA A 305 32.86 0.26 -16.15
CA ALA A 305 34.22 -0.09 -15.67
C ALA A 305 34.21 -1.17 -14.56
N ASN A 306 33.02 -1.60 -14.12
CA ASN A 306 32.77 -2.70 -13.19
C ASN A 306 32.08 -3.87 -13.91
#